data_25773be009a4eb763343a3bd63c1acaa
#
_entry.id   25773be009a4eb763343a3bd63c1acaa
#
_cell.length_a   1.000
_cell.length_b   1.000
_cell.length_c   1.000
_cell.angle_alpha   90.00
_cell.angle_beta   90.00
_cell.angle_gamma   90.00
#
_symmetry.space_group_name_H-M   'P 1'
#
loop_
_entity.id
_entity.type
_entity.pdbx_description
1 polymer ?
#
loop_
_entity_poly.entity_id
_entity_poly.type
_entity_poly.pdbx_seq_one_letter_code
_entity_poly.pdbx_strand_id
1 'polypeptide(L)'
;LALRAPGLGEVRVQALASGVSRGTESLVFLGRVPASQREAMRCPFQDGEFPGPVKYGYASVGRVLDGPAELAGRRVFCLHPHQDRYVVPASAVVPVPASVPDARAVLAANLETAINGLWDAAPRVGDRIAAVGAGVVGALLGALAARIPGTRVEFVDPDPRREALARRLGCRWAPPERAHGDADLVVHASGHP
;
A
#
# COMPACT_ATOMS: atom_id res chain seq x y z
N LEU A 1 -5.05 24.78 11.38
CA LEU A 1 -3.69 25.02 11.88
C LEU A 1 -2.86 25.65 10.75
N ALA A 2 -2.16 26.77 11.04
CA ALA A 2 -1.24 27.37 10.08
C ALA A 2 0.02 26.48 9.98
N LEU A 3 0.38 26.07 8.76
CA LEU A 3 1.64 25.38 8.53
C LEU A 3 2.78 26.41 8.51
N ARG A 4 3.93 26.04 9.07
CA ARG A 4 5.15 26.83 8.93
C ARG A 4 5.61 26.87 7.46
N ALA A 5 6.40 27.86 7.11
CA ALA A 5 7.13 27.86 5.85
C ALA A 5 8.15 26.71 5.81
N PRO A 6 8.43 26.13 4.63
CA PRO A 6 9.53 25.17 4.49
C PRO A 6 10.86 25.82 4.74
N GLY A 7 11.75 25.12 5.46
CA GLY A 7 13.15 25.49 5.64
C GLY A 7 14.02 25.07 4.45
N LEU A 8 15.33 25.31 4.58
CA LEU A 8 16.30 24.85 3.58
C LEU A 8 16.24 23.32 3.44
N GLY A 9 16.12 22.81 2.22
CA GLY A 9 16.05 21.38 1.95
C GLY A 9 14.70 20.73 2.29
N GLU A 10 13.67 21.51 2.56
CA GLU A 10 12.29 21.02 2.76
C GLU A 10 11.38 21.39 1.60
N VAL A 11 10.28 20.66 1.51
CA VAL A 11 9.18 20.91 0.56
C VAL A 11 7.88 21.10 1.30
N ARG A 12 7.03 22.01 0.80
CA ARG A 12 5.63 22.10 1.18
C ARG A 12 4.78 21.41 0.11
N VAL A 13 4.01 20.41 0.53
CA VAL A 13 3.19 19.58 -0.35
C VAL A 13 1.72 19.86 -0.08
N GLN A 14 0.93 20.01 -1.17
CA GLN A 14 -0.52 19.95 -1.18
C GLN A 14 -0.92 18.53 -1.57
N ALA A 15 -1.61 17.81 -0.68
CA ALA A 15 -2.13 16.49 -1.00
C ALA A 15 -3.21 16.58 -2.09
N LEU A 16 -3.13 15.67 -3.06
CA LEU A 16 -4.09 15.47 -4.14
C LEU A 16 -4.92 14.21 -3.91
N ALA A 17 -4.28 13.18 -3.35
CA ALA A 17 -4.91 11.93 -2.99
C ALA A 17 -4.18 11.30 -1.79
N SER A 18 -4.91 10.56 -0.98
CA SER A 18 -4.36 9.78 0.13
C SER A 18 -5.03 8.41 0.16
N GLY A 19 -4.21 7.35 0.27
CA GLY A 19 -4.69 5.98 0.30
C GLY A 19 -4.88 5.50 1.74
N VAL A 20 -6.07 4.98 2.05
CA VAL A 20 -6.34 4.35 3.34
C VAL A 20 -6.00 2.86 3.26
N SER A 21 -5.07 2.41 4.11
CA SER A 21 -4.75 0.99 4.28
C SER A 21 -5.74 0.35 5.25
N ARG A 22 -6.80 -0.24 4.71
CA ARG A 22 -7.89 -0.80 5.51
C ARG A 22 -7.43 -1.77 6.60
N GLY A 23 -6.46 -2.63 6.32
CA GLY A 23 -5.95 -3.60 7.31
C GLY A 23 -5.27 -2.91 8.48
N THR A 24 -4.21 -2.17 8.20
CA THR A 24 -3.39 -1.48 9.20
C THR A 24 -4.15 -0.38 9.92
N GLU A 25 -4.82 0.48 9.16
CA GLU A 25 -5.45 1.66 9.74
C GLU A 25 -6.73 1.35 10.52
N SER A 26 -7.41 0.21 10.25
CA SER A 26 -8.48 -0.27 11.11
C SER A 26 -7.98 -0.63 12.52
N LEU A 27 -6.79 -1.23 12.64
CA LEU A 27 -6.19 -1.52 13.96
C LEU A 27 -5.90 -0.23 14.73
N VAL A 28 -5.37 0.77 14.03
CA VAL A 28 -5.09 2.08 14.62
C VAL A 28 -6.38 2.78 15.05
N PHE A 29 -7.36 2.88 14.15
CA PHE A 29 -8.64 3.53 14.40
C PHE A 29 -9.42 2.92 15.58
N LEU A 30 -9.36 1.59 15.71
CA LEU A 30 -10.02 0.86 16.78
C LEU A 30 -9.19 0.77 18.08
N GLY A 31 -7.99 1.38 18.13
CA GLY A 31 -7.09 1.30 19.27
C GLY A 31 -6.55 -0.12 19.55
N ARG A 32 -6.54 -0.98 18.51
CA ARG A 32 -6.20 -2.42 18.63
C ARG A 32 -4.76 -2.75 18.24
N VAL A 33 -3.89 -1.76 18.13
CA VAL A 33 -2.46 -2.00 17.87
C VAL A 33 -1.87 -2.71 19.11
N PRO A 34 -1.37 -3.96 18.95
CA PRO A 34 -0.76 -4.67 20.07
C PRO A 34 0.44 -3.91 20.62
N ALA A 35 0.63 -3.93 21.95
CA ALA A 35 1.72 -3.21 22.60
C ALA A 35 3.10 -3.57 22.00
N SER A 36 3.32 -4.85 21.69
CA SER A 36 4.55 -5.36 21.06
C SER A 36 4.77 -4.89 19.61
N GLN A 37 3.73 -4.34 18.96
CA GLN A 37 3.80 -3.90 17.56
C GLN A 37 3.80 -2.37 17.40
N ARG A 38 3.67 -1.62 18.50
CA ARG A 38 3.52 -0.16 18.43
C ARG A 38 4.71 0.53 17.76
N GLU A 39 5.92 0.08 18.03
CA GLU A 39 7.13 0.63 17.42
C GLU A 39 7.18 0.28 15.91
N ALA A 40 6.97 -0.99 15.57
CA ALA A 40 7.02 -1.47 14.19
C ALA A 40 5.91 -0.87 13.31
N MET A 41 4.75 -0.57 13.90
CA MET A 41 3.61 0.03 13.19
C MET A 41 3.65 1.56 13.16
N ARG A 42 4.62 2.19 13.80
CA ARG A 42 4.77 3.64 13.75
C ARG A 42 5.03 4.10 12.32
N CYS A 43 4.17 4.95 11.77
CA CYS A 43 4.38 5.49 10.44
C CYS A 43 5.33 6.70 10.45
N PRO A 44 6.03 6.98 9.35
CA PRO A 44 6.81 8.21 9.21
C PRO A 44 5.93 9.45 9.45
N PHE A 45 6.48 10.46 10.11
CA PHE A 45 5.78 11.71 10.45
C PHE A 45 4.48 11.52 11.28
N GLN A 46 4.36 10.39 11.96
CA GLN A 46 3.26 10.19 12.91
C GLN A 46 3.28 11.29 13.98
N ASP A 47 2.10 11.79 14.31
CA ASP A 47 1.90 12.73 15.41
C ASP A 47 0.96 12.08 16.44
N GLY A 48 1.33 12.12 17.71
CA GLY A 48 0.67 11.34 18.75
C GLY A 48 1.18 9.90 18.89
N GLU A 49 0.68 9.20 19.91
CA GLU A 49 1.12 7.87 20.30
C GLU A 49 -0.06 6.88 20.36
N PHE A 50 0.22 5.60 20.11
CA PHE A 50 -0.77 4.55 20.30
C PHE A 50 -1.14 4.35 21.78
N PRO A 51 -2.42 4.06 22.11
CA PRO A 51 -3.52 3.77 21.18
C PRO A 51 -4.20 4.99 20.58
N GLY A 52 -3.82 6.19 20.95
CA GLY A 52 -4.36 7.44 20.40
C GLY A 52 -4.64 8.50 21.48
N PRO A 53 -4.99 9.74 21.07
CA PRO A 53 -5.18 10.16 19.66
C PRO A 53 -3.87 10.20 18.86
N VAL A 54 -3.95 9.79 17.60
CA VAL A 54 -2.81 9.71 16.70
C VAL A 54 -3.19 10.17 15.29
N LYS A 55 -2.34 10.98 14.66
CA LYS A 55 -2.41 11.28 13.23
C LYS A 55 -1.61 10.21 12.48
N TYR A 56 -2.29 9.45 11.64
CA TYR A 56 -1.74 8.25 11.02
C TYR A 56 -1.99 8.21 9.51
N GLY A 57 -1.29 7.33 8.83
CA GLY A 57 -1.32 7.13 7.39
C GLY A 57 0.09 7.14 6.79
N TYR A 58 0.24 6.60 5.58
CA TYR A 58 1.55 6.49 4.93
C TYR A 58 1.45 6.39 3.39
N ALA A 59 0.38 6.89 2.81
CA ALA A 59 0.19 6.85 1.36
C ALA A 59 -0.40 8.17 0.87
N SER A 60 0.44 9.19 0.69
CA SER A 60 0.06 10.50 0.19
C SER A 60 0.67 10.78 -1.17
N VAL A 61 -0.16 11.20 -2.11
CA VAL A 61 0.26 11.79 -3.39
C VAL A 61 -0.10 13.26 -3.37
N GLY A 62 0.85 14.12 -3.68
CA GLY A 62 0.64 15.55 -3.62
C GLY A 62 1.42 16.32 -4.69
N ARG A 63 1.22 17.62 -4.69
CA ARG A 63 1.96 18.57 -5.51
C ARG A 63 2.86 19.42 -4.63
N VAL A 64 4.11 19.55 -4.99
CA VAL A 64 5.05 20.46 -4.32
C VAL A 64 4.64 21.90 -4.64
N LEU A 65 4.29 22.66 -3.62
CA LEU A 65 3.93 24.08 -3.73
C LEU A 65 5.15 24.99 -3.58
N ASP A 66 6.14 24.54 -2.77
CA ASP A 66 7.29 25.34 -2.38
C ASP A 66 8.45 24.40 -1.98
N GLY A 67 9.68 24.77 -2.30
CA GLY A 67 10.89 23.98 -2.02
C GLY A 67 11.95 24.12 -3.12
N PRO A 68 12.91 23.18 -3.21
CA PRO A 68 13.94 23.15 -4.23
C PRO A 68 13.38 23.23 -5.65
N ALA A 69 14.04 23.97 -6.53
CA ALA A 69 13.55 24.26 -7.89
C ALA A 69 13.26 23.01 -8.72
N GLU A 70 14.03 21.94 -8.54
CA GLU A 70 13.87 20.66 -9.24
C GLU A 70 12.61 19.90 -8.85
N LEU A 71 12.02 20.21 -7.68
CA LEU A 71 10.78 19.62 -7.18
C LEU A 71 9.57 20.55 -7.32
N ALA A 72 9.78 21.85 -7.55
CA ALA A 72 8.70 22.83 -7.62
C ALA A 72 7.63 22.44 -8.66
N GLY A 73 6.37 22.43 -8.25
CA GLY A 73 5.23 22.05 -9.09
C GLY A 73 5.11 20.56 -9.43
N ARG A 74 6.09 19.73 -9.08
CA ARG A 74 6.05 18.27 -9.39
C ARG A 74 5.05 17.55 -8.52
N ARG A 75 4.49 16.48 -9.09
CA ARG A 75 3.74 15.48 -8.32
C ARG A 75 4.71 14.56 -7.63
N VAL A 76 4.43 14.28 -6.36
CA VAL A 76 5.29 13.45 -5.50
C VAL A 76 4.46 12.48 -4.68
N PHE A 77 5.04 11.32 -4.35
CA PHE A 77 4.56 10.41 -3.33
C PHE A 77 5.35 10.65 -2.04
N CYS A 78 4.68 10.53 -0.89
CA CYS A 78 5.29 10.61 0.43
C CYS A 78 4.63 9.63 1.39
N LEU A 79 5.42 8.97 2.23
CA LEU A 79 4.93 8.20 3.38
C LEU A 79 4.50 9.16 4.48
N HIS A 80 3.39 9.86 4.28
CA HIS A 80 2.90 10.90 5.21
C HIS A 80 1.48 10.57 5.70
N PRO A 81 1.17 10.86 6.97
CA PRO A 81 -0.19 10.77 7.52
C PRO A 81 -1.23 11.54 6.70
N HIS A 82 -2.50 11.17 6.84
CA HIS A 82 -3.59 11.87 6.15
C HIS A 82 -3.65 13.32 6.56
N GLN A 83 -3.34 14.20 5.62
CA GLN A 83 -3.31 15.65 5.81
C GLN A 83 -3.42 16.34 4.45
N ASP A 84 -4.08 17.50 4.39
CA ASP A 84 -4.26 18.27 3.15
C ASP A 84 -2.99 19.02 2.71
N ARG A 85 -2.20 19.50 3.67
CA ARG A 85 -0.91 20.17 3.42
C ARG A 85 0.08 19.81 4.50
N TYR A 86 1.33 19.62 4.12
CA TYR A 86 2.40 19.29 5.05
C TYR A 86 3.77 19.80 4.56
N VAL A 87 4.72 19.88 5.48
CA VAL A 87 6.12 20.23 5.22
C VAL A 87 6.98 19.06 5.66
N VAL A 88 7.84 18.58 4.74
CA VAL A 88 8.75 17.46 4.98
C VAL A 88 10.10 17.72 4.32
N PRO A 89 11.18 17.02 4.72
CA PRO A 89 12.43 17.04 3.99
C PRO A 89 12.24 16.66 2.51
N ALA A 90 12.94 17.30 1.60
CA ALA A 90 12.90 16.99 0.17
C ALA A 90 13.29 15.54 -0.13
N SER A 91 14.12 14.93 0.71
CA SER A 91 14.50 13.51 0.64
C SER A 91 13.37 12.54 0.99
N ALA A 92 12.30 13.01 1.62
CA ALA A 92 11.14 12.19 2.00
C ALA A 92 10.09 12.07 0.88
N VAL A 93 10.26 12.77 -0.23
CA VAL A 93 9.34 12.74 -1.35
C VAL A 93 9.96 12.08 -2.57
N VAL A 94 9.15 11.31 -3.30
CA VAL A 94 9.54 10.64 -4.55
C VAL A 94 8.71 11.19 -5.69
N PRO A 95 9.32 11.74 -6.76
CA PRO A 95 8.58 12.20 -7.93
C PRO A 95 7.75 11.10 -8.57
N VAL A 96 6.46 11.38 -8.80
CA VAL A 96 5.55 10.47 -9.49
C VAL A 96 5.70 10.68 -11.01
N PRO A 97 5.96 9.62 -11.80
CA PRO A 97 6.02 9.72 -13.25
C PRO A 97 4.71 10.28 -13.83
N ALA A 98 4.81 11.07 -14.90
CA ALA A 98 3.65 11.72 -15.51
C ALA A 98 2.59 10.72 -15.99
N SER A 99 3.01 9.53 -16.43
CA SER A 99 2.14 8.45 -16.91
C SER A 99 1.37 7.72 -15.79
N VAL A 100 1.72 7.94 -14.51
CA VAL A 100 1.06 7.26 -13.38
C VAL A 100 -0.03 8.17 -12.81
N PRO A 101 -1.32 7.80 -12.86
CA PRO A 101 -2.40 8.57 -12.24
C PRO A 101 -2.29 8.57 -10.70
N ASP A 102 -2.79 9.63 -10.05
CA ASP A 102 -2.74 9.77 -8.58
C ASP A 102 -3.41 8.61 -7.85
N ALA A 103 -4.57 8.14 -8.35
CA ALA A 103 -5.28 6.99 -7.81
C ALA A 103 -4.49 5.66 -7.89
N ARG A 104 -3.48 5.59 -8.74
CA ARG A 104 -2.55 4.45 -8.80
C ARG A 104 -1.31 4.70 -7.96
N ALA A 105 -0.80 5.92 -7.97
CA ALA A 105 0.39 6.30 -7.21
C ALA A 105 0.20 6.13 -5.70
N VAL A 106 -1.00 6.33 -5.16
CA VAL A 106 -1.31 6.08 -3.74
C VAL A 106 -1.12 4.63 -3.30
N LEU A 107 -1.05 3.68 -4.24
CA LEU A 107 -0.79 2.27 -3.94
C LEU A 107 0.70 1.95 -3.76
N ALA A 108 1.61 2.92 -3.89
CA ALA A 108 3.05 2.65 -3.93
C ALA A 108 3.54 1.88 -2.69
N ALA A 109 3.13 2.27 -1.48
CA ALA A 109 3.51 1.57 -0.25
C ALA A 109 2.96 0.13 -0.20
N ASN A 110 1.70 -0.08 -0.63
CA ASN A 110 1.12 -1.42 -0.69
C ASN A 110 1.75 -2.27 -1.80
N LEU A 111 2.17 -1.64 -2.89
CA LEU A 111 2.87 -2.33 -3.99
C LEU A 111 4.27 -2.76 -3.54
N GLU A 112 4.99 -1.94 -2.77
CA GLU A 112 6.26 -2.31 -2.14
C GLU A 112 6.08 -3.58 -1.28
N THR A 113 5.08 -3.62 -0.41
CA THR A 113 4.75 -4.80 0.40
C THR A 113 4.49 -6.02 -0.48
N ALA A 114 3.75 -5.87 -1.57
CA ALA A 114 3.46 -6.96 -2.50
C ALA A 114 4.73 -7.45 -3.23
N ILE A 115 5.64 -6.55 -3.60
CA ILE A 115 6.93 -6.90 -4.23
C ILE A 115 7.82 -7.66 -3.25
N ASN A 116 7.95 -7.17 -2.01
CA ASN A 116 8.73 -7.83 -0.97
C ASN A 116 8.18 -9.24 -0.71
N GLY A 117 6.85 -9.39 -0.60
CA GLY A 117 6.22 -10.70 -0.45
C GLY A 117 6.49 -11.65 -1.63
N LEU A 118 6.61 -11.13 -2.86
CA LEU A 118 7.01 -11.94 -4.01
C LEU A 118 8.49 -12.35 -3.97
N TRP A 119 9.38 -11.45 -3.55
CA TRP A 119 10.80 -11.79 -3.40
C TRP A 119 11.01 -12.86 -2.34
N ASP A 120 10.30 -12.77 -1.22
CA ASP A 120 10.35 -13.77 -0.15
C ASP A 120 9.76 -15.11 -0.59
N ALA A 121 8.64 -15.10 -1.31
CA ALA A 121 7.99 -16.29 -1.82
C ALA A 121 8.74 -16.94 -3.00
N ALA A 122 9.57 -16.18 -3.73
CA ALA A 122 10.37 -16.58 -4.87
C ALA A 122 9.62 -17.46 -5.89
N PRO A 123 8.47 -17.02 -6.46
CA PRO A 123 7.69 -17.80 -7.40
C PRO A 123 8.48 -18.12 -8.67
N ARG A 124 8.25 -19.31 -9.22
CA ARG A 124 8.90 -19.80 -10.43
C ARG A 124 7.96 -19.84 -11.62
N VAL A 125 8.54 -19.92 -12.80
CA VAL A 125 7.80 -20.17 -14.05
C VAL A 125 6.94 -21.43 -13.91
N GLY A 126 5.65 -21.30 -14.18
CA GLY A 126 4.70 -22.42 -14.15
C GLY A 126 4.06 -22.72 -12.80
N ASP A 127 4.46 -22.04 -11.71
CA ASP A 127 3.92 -22.28 -10.38
C ASP A 127 2.40 -22.00 -10.31
N ARG A 128 1.72 -22.79 -9.48
CA ARG A 128 0.35 -22.57 -9.02
C ARG A 128 0.40 -21.83 -7.70
N ILE A 129 -0.18 -20.65 -7.65
CA ILE A 129 -0.05 -19.73 -6.53
C ILE A 129 -1.43 -19.44 -5.95
N ALA A 130 -1.62 -19.75 -4.68
CA ALA A 130 -2.81 -19.35 -3.93
C ALA A 130 -2.52 -18.07 -3.13
N ALA A 131 -3.22 -16.98 -3.44
CA ALA A 131 -3.20 -15.75 -2.67
C ALA A 131 -4.44 -15.69 -1.76
N VAL A 132 -4.26 -15.98 -0.48
CA VAL A 132 -5.31 -15.97 0.53
C VAL A 132 -5.59 -14.54 0.97
N GLY A 133 -6.77 -14.05 0.65
CA GLY A 133 -7.19 -12.65 0.83
C GLY A 133 -6.96 -11.81 -0.43
N ALA A 134 -8.05 -11.46 -1.11
CA ALA A 134 -8.05 -10.57 -2.28
C ALA A 134 -8.25 -9.09 -1.89
N GLY A 135 -7.65 -8.68 -0.78
CA GLY A 135 -7.50 -7.28 -0.38
C GLY A 135 -6.50 -6.55 -1.25
N VAL A 136 -6.12 -5.30 -0.89
CA VAL A 136 -5.21 -4.49 -1.71
C VAL A 136 -3.86 -5.19 -1.92
N VAL A 137 -3.22 -5.67 -0.84
CA VAL A 137 -1.90 -6.32 -0.92
C VAL A 137 -1.98 -7.63 -1.70
N GLY A 138 -2.95 -8.51 -1.37
CA GLY A 138 -3.12 -9.78 -2.08
C GLY A 138 -3.44 -9.60 -3.56
N ALA A 139 -4.28 -8.61 -3.91
CA ALA A 139 -4.59 -8.29 -5.30
C ALA A 139 -3.36 -7.77 -6.08
N LEU A 140 -2.54 -6.91 -5.46
CA LEU A 140 -1.30 -6.42 -6.07
C LEU A 140 -0.29 -7.54 -6.26
N LEU A 141 -0.10 -8.37 -5.25
CA LEU A 141 0.81 -9.52 -5.29
C LEU A 141 0.36 -10.51 -6.39
N GLY A 142 -0.92 -10.89 -6.39
CA GLY A 142 -1.43 -11.81 -7.40
C GLY A 142 -1.36 -11.25 -8.81
N ALA A 143 -1.60 -9.94 -8.99
CA ALA A 143 -1.46 -9.28 -10.29
C ALA A 143 -0.01 -9.26 -10.80
N LEU A 144 0.97 -9.15 -9.90
CA LEU A 144 2.40 -9.28 -10.24
C LEU A 144 2.76 -10.73 -10.53
N ALA A 145 2.34 -11.65 -9.69
CA ALA A 145 2.59 -13.09 -9.86
C ALA A 145 2.02 -13.63 -11.19
N ALA A 146 0.83 -13.19 -11.59
CA ALA A 146 0.21 -13.57 -12.85
C ALA A 146 0.97 -13.10 -14.11
N ARG A 147 1.96 -12.22 -13.96
CA ARG A 147 2.86 -11.80 -15.06
C ARG A 147 4.11 -12.68 -15.21
N ILE A 148 4.34 -13.58 -14.28
CA ILE A 148 5.42 -14.56 -14.39
C ILE A 148 4.97 -15.63 -15.39
N PRO A 149 5.77 -15.97 -16.39
CA PRO A 149 5.35 -16.90 -17.44
C PRO A 149 4.83 -18.22 -16.91
N GLY A 150 3.65 -18.65 -17.37
CA GLY A 150 3.07 -19.95 -17.06
C GLY A 150 2.48 -20.09 -15.66
N THR A 151 2.59 -19.09 -14.77
CA THR A 151 1.96 -19.15 -13.44
C THR A 151 0.44 -19.19 -13.54
N ARG A 152 -0.19 -19.82 -12.57
CA ARG A 152 -1.63 -19.84 -12.38
C ARG A 152 -1.96 -19.32 -11.00
N VAL A 153 -2.55 -18.14 -10.93
CA VAL A 153 -2.86 -17.48 -9.66
C VAL A 153 -4.34 -17.61 -9.32
N GLU A 154 -4.62 -18.09 -8.11
CA GLU A 154 -5.96 -18.13 -7.54
C GLU A 154 -6.04 -17.21 -6.32
N PHE A 155 -7.01 -16.30 -6.32
CA PHE A 155 -7.40 -15.57 -5.12
C PHE A 155 -8.37 -16.39 -4.31
N VAL A 156 -8.03 -16.68 -3.07
CA VAL A 156 -8.90 -17.36 -2.11
C VAL A 156 -9.49 -16.30 -1.18
N ASP A 157 -10.77 -15.99 -1.35
CA ASP A 157 -11.44 -14.93 -0.58
C ASP A 157 -12.93 -15.25 -0.43
N PRO A 158 -13.53 -15.11 0.77
CA PRO A 158 -14.95 -15.40 0.98
C PRO A 158 -15.89 -14.40 0.30
N ASP A 159 -15.40 -13.22 -0.12
CA ASP A 159 -16.21 -12.19 -0.75
C ASP A 159 -16.35 -12.43 -2.26
N PRO A 160 -17.54 -12.83 -2.78
CA PRO A 160 -17.72 -13.10 -4.21
C PRO A 160 -17.56 -11.87 -5.09
N ARG A 161 -17.62 -10.66 -4.52
CA ARG A 161 -17.36 -9.42 -5.27
C ARG A 161 -15.91 -9.32 -5.76
N ARG A 162 -15.00 -10.13 -5.20
CA ARG A 162 -13.60 -10.22 -5.62
C ARG A 162 -13.39 -10.98 -6.92
N GLU A 163 -14.36 -11.79 -7.36
CA GLU A 163 -14.26 -12.53 -8.62
C GLU A 163 -14.05 -11.63 -9.84
N ALA A 164 -14.80 -10.55 -9.93
CA ALA A 164 -14.65 -9.59 -11.04
C ALA A 164 -13.26 -8.94 -11.07
N LEU A 165 -12.69 -8.63 -9.90
CA LEU A 165 -11.33 -8.11 -9.78
C LEU A 165 -10.30 -9.17 -10.20
N ALA A 166 -10.41 -10.40 -9.70
CA ALA A 166 -9.53 -11.51 -10.05
C ALA A 166 -9.45 -11.71 -11.57
N ARG A 167 -10.60 -11.78 -12.23
CA ARG A 167 -10.70 -11.94 -13.68
C ARG A 167 -9.99 -10.80 -14.44
N ARG A 168 -10.17 -9.56 -14.00
CA ARG A 168 -9.50 -8.39 -14.61
C ARG A 168 -7.97 -8.41 -14.45
N LEU A 169 -7.48 -9.05 -13.39
CA LEU A 169 -6.06 -9.19 -13.10
C LEU A 169 -5.43 -10.44 -13.73
N GLY A 170 -6.21 -11.25 -14.46
CA GLY A 170 -5.75 -12.50 -15.06
C GLY A 170 -5.63 -13.65 -14.07
N CYS A 171 -6.33 -13.55 -12.93
CA CYS A 171 -6.35 -14.53 -11.87
C CYS A 171 -7.71 -15.24 -11.78
N ARG A 172 -7.74 -16.44 -11.17
CA ARG A 172 -8.95 -17.12 -10.76
C ARG A 172 -9.37 -16.61 -9.39
N TRP A 173 -10.64 -16.75 -9.05
CA TRP A 173 -11.17 -16.58 -7.70
C TRP A 173 -11.84 -17.86 -7.25
N ALA A 174 -11.67 -18.20 -5.97
CA ALA A 174 -12.43 -19.25 -5.31
C ALA A 174 -12.76 -18.84 -3.86
N PRO A 175 -13.92 -19.23 -3.32
CA PRO A 175 -14.14 -19.15 -1.89
C PRO A 175 -13.29 -20.23 -1.19
N PRO A 176 -12.98 -20.08 0.13
CA PRO A 176 -12.06 -20.97 0.84
C PRO A 176 -12.38 -22.47 0.70
N GLU A 177 -13.66 -22.82 0.72
CA GLU A 177 -14.13 -24.21 0.62
C GLU A 177 -13.99 -24.83 -0.79
N ARG A 178 -13.65 -24.03 -1.80
CA ARG A 178 -13.43 -24.46 -3.19
C ARG A 178 -12.04 -24.12 -3.70
N ALA A 179 -11.14 -23.68 -2.82
CA ALA A 179 -9.75 -23.40 -3.18
C ALA A 179 -9.07 -24.69 -3.65
N HIS A 180 -8.18 -24.56 -4.64
CA HIS A 180 -7.35 -25.69 -5.06
C HIS A 180 -6.35 -26.03 -3.95
N GLY A 181 -6.29 -27.34 -3.58
CA GLY A 181 -5.39 -27.84 -2.55
C GLY A 181 -3.98 -28.16 -3.04
N ASP A 182 -3.67 -27.90 -4.32
CA ASP A 182 -2.43 -28.33 -4.98
C ASP A 182 -1.54 -27.12 -5.38
N ALA A 183 -1.60 -26.02 -4.64
CA ALA A 183 -0.75 -24.88 -4.87
C ALA A 183 0.73 -25.19 -4.54
N ASP A 184 1.64 -24.72 -5.41
CA ASP A 184 3.07 -24.79 -5.19
C ASP A 184 3.53 -23.72 -4.18
N LEU A 185 2.80 -22.57 -4.16
CA LEU A 185 3.01 -21.47 -3.22
C LEU A 185 1.69 -20.99 -2.63
N VAL A 186 1.69 -20.71 -1.34
CA VAL A 186 0.57 -20.05 -0.64
C VAL A 186 1.07 -18.76 -0.03
N VAL A 187 0.45 -17.63 -0.40
CA VAL A 187 0.73 -16.32 0.18
C VAL A 187 -0.48 -15.85 0.97
N HIS A 188 -0.31 -15.63 2.26
CA HIS A 188 -1.39 -15.22 3.15
C HIS A 188 -1.39 -13.69 3.34
N ALA A 189 -2.41 -13.01 2.83
CA ALA A 189 -2.60 -11.57 2.87
C ALA A 189 -3.97 -11.14 3.41
N SER A 190 -4.69 -12.04 4.12
CA SER A 190 -6.07 -11.76 4.59
C SER A 190 -6.11 -10.91 5.85
N GLY A 191 -5.11 -10.99 6.72
CA GLY A 191 -5.13 -10.42 8.07
C GLY A 191 -6.03 -11.19 9.05
N HIS A 192 -6.56 -12.35 8.66
CA HIS A 192 -7.27 -13.30 9.51
C HIS A 192 -6.41 -14.55 9.70
N PRO A 193 -6.48 -15.19 10.89
CA PRO A 193 -5.78 -16.46 11.12
C PRO A 193 -6.29 -17.56 10.19
#